data_6e3638ef4193652655fb2267f1cf2bf3
#
_entry.id   6e3638ef4193652655fb2267f1cf2bf3
#
_cell.length_a   1.000
_cell.length_b   1.000
_cell.length_c   1.000
_cell.angle_alpha   90.00
_cell.angle_beta   90.00
_cell.angle_gamma   90.00
#
_symmetry.space_group_name_H-M   'P 1'
#
loop_
_entity.id
_entity.type
_entity.pdbx_description
1 polymer ?
#
loop_
_entity_poly.entity_id
_entity_poly.type
_entity_poly.pdbx_seq_one_letter_code
_entity_poly.pdbx_strand_id
1 'polypeptide(L)'
;MKNKFFQSRDLCLRALDTNSVCAKSVRRNERRMKEFEINNENDYLPLRDVVFNTLRTSILTGELKPGERLMEIHLADKLGVSRTPIREAIRKLELEGLVTMIPRRGAEVAQITEKNLRDVLEVRRALDALAVELACERITEDELAELK
;
A
#
# COMPACT_ATOMS: atom_id res chain seq x y z
N MET A 1 -18.94 19.46 -36.02
CA MET A 1 -17.52 19.59 -35.84
C MET A 1 -17.02 18.44 -35.02
N LYS A 2 -16.55 17.34 -35.64
CA LYS A 2 -16.16 16.09 -34.97
C LYS A 2 -14.67 16.17 -34.56
N ASN A 3 -14.42 15.81 -33.36
CA ASN A 3 -13.19 15.91 -32.57
C ASN A 3 -11.96 15.28 -33.26
N LYS A 4 -11.02 16.09 -33.74
CA LYS A 4 -9.73 15.69 -34.30
C LYS A 4 -8.68 15.21 -33.26
N PHE A 5 -9.05 15.15 -31.99
CA PHE A 5 -8.15 14.75 -30.90
C PHE A 5 -8.02 13.25 -30.69
N PHE A 6 -8.89 12.43 -31.32
CA PHE A 6 -8.88 10.98 -31.10
C PHE A 6 -7.98 10.21 -32.08
N GLN A 7 -7.54 10.84 -33.18
CA GLN A 7 -6.70 10.18 -34.19
C GLN A 7 -5.19 10.19 -33.93
N SER A 8 -4.73 10.98 -32.96
CA SER A 8 -3.29 11.07 -32.63
C SER A 8 -2.77 9.94 -31.73
N ARG A 9 -3.66 9.28 -30.98
CA ARG A 9 -3.27 8.18 -30.07
C ARG A 9 -3.05 6.85 -30.78
N ASP A 10 -3.76 6.60 -31.89
CA ASP A 10 -3.64 5.34 -32.64
C ASP A 10 -2.38 5.28 -33.52
N LEU A 11 -1.82 6.42 -33.93
CA LEU A 11 -0.57 6.46 -34.68
C LEU A 11 0.67 6.21 -33.79
N CYS A 12 0.61 6.59 -32.52
CA CYS A 12 1.72 6.36 -31.57
C CYS A 12 1.82 4.89 -31.15
N LEU A 13 0.69 4.16 -31.15
CA LEU A 13 0.63 2.74 -30.77
C LEU A 13 1.11 1.78 -31.86
N ARG A 14 1.17 2.24 -33.14
CA ARG A 14 1.64 1.41 -34.26
C ARG A 14 3.15 1.46 -34.51
N ALA A 15 3.86 2.38 -33.88
CA ALA A 15 5.31 2.58 -34.06
C ALA A 15 6.18 1.89 -32.98
N LEU A 16 5.59 1.20 -32.04
CA LEU A 16 6.34 0.47 -31.01
C LEU A 16 6.47 -0.99 -31.44
N ASP A 17 7.63 -1.30 -32.01
CA ASP A 17 8.08 -2.66 -32.26
C ASP A 17 7.86 -3.55 -31.03
N THR A 18 7.14 -4.66 -31.23
CA THR A 18 6.64 -5.55 -30.19
C THR A 18 7.71 -6.28 -29.39
N ASN A 19 8.98 -5.99 -29.64
CA ASN A 19 10.14 -6.73 -29.09
C ASN A 19 11.10 -5.88 -28.24
N SER A 20 10.80 -4.60 -28.01
CA SER A 20 11.65 -3.76 -27.17
C SER A 20 11.49 -4.13 -25.69
N VAL A 21 12.61 -4.23 -24.98
CA VAL A 21 12.67 -4.48 -23.53
C VAL A 21 11.85 -3.44 -22.75
N CYS A 22 11.79 -2.22 -23.27
CA CYS A 22 11.00 -1.12 -22.73
C CYS A 22 9.49 -1.41 -22.82
N ALA A 23 8.99 -1.92 -23.96
CA ALA A 23 7.58 -2.27 -24.15
C ALA A 23 7.14 -3.46 -23.27
N LYS A 24 8.05 -4.39 -22.96
CA LYS A 24 7.77 -5.50 -22.01
C LYS A 24 7.73 -5.03 -20.57
N SER A 25 8.55 -4.06 -20.21
CA SER A 25 8.57 -3.43 -18.89
C SER A 25 7.29 -2.63 -18.63
N VAL A 26 6.87 -1.81 -19.61
CA VAL A 26 5.62 -1.03 -19.52
C VAL A 26 4.40 -1.94 -19.43
N ARG A 27 4.28 -2.98 -20.28
CA ARG A 27 3.15 -3.95 -20.23
C ARG A 27 3.14 -4.83 -18.98
N ARG A 28 4.28 -5.09 -18.35
CA ARG A 28 4.38 -5.81 -17.08
C ARG A 28 3.89 -4.93 -15.93
N ASN A 29 4.19 -3.64 -16.00
CA ASN A 29 3.72 -2.65 -15.02
C ASN A 29 2.21 -2.37 -15.18
N GLU A 30 1.70 -2.28 -16.39
CA GLU A 30 0.26 -2.10 -16.67
C GLU A 30 -0.61 -3.28 -16.22
N ARG A 31 -0.14 -4.53 -16.37
CA ARG A 31 -0.87 -5.72 -15.88
C ARG A 31 -0.93 -5.77 -14.36
N ARG A 32 0.12 -5.27 -13.67
CA ARG A 32 0.18 -5.22 -12.21
C ARG A 32 -0.67 -4.10 -11.61
N MET A 33 -1.05 -3.10 -12.42
CA MET A 33 -1.78 -1.93 -12.00
C MET A 33 -3.30 -2.03 -12.17
N LYS A 34 -3.85 -3.12 -12.70
CA LYS A 34 -5.30 -3.26 -12.98
C LYS A 34 -6.17 -3.58 -11.76
N GLU A 35 -5.57 -3.94 -10.61
CA GLU A 35 -6.32 -4.43 -9.45
C GLU A 35 -6.50 -3.40 -8.33
N PHE A 36 -6.15 -2.14 -8.59
CA PHE A 36 -6.19 -1.10 -7.58
C PHE A 36 -7.45 -0.24 -7.76
N GLU A 37 -8.56 -0.64 -7.16
CA GLU A 37 -9.81 0.11 -7.21
C GLU A 37 -10.11 0.77 -5.86
N ILE A 38 -10.66 1.99 -5.91
CA ILE A 38 -11.20 2.65 -4.72
C ILE A 38 -12.57 2.02 -4.46
N ASN A 39 -12.72 1.25 -3.39
CA ASN A 39 -14.02 0.82 -2.91
C ASN A 39 -14.78 2.02 -2.36
N ASN A 40 -15.75 2.50 -3.13
CA ASN A 40 -16.63 3.62 -2.77
C ASN A 40 -17.71 3.23 -1.73
N GLU A 41 -17.52 2.18 -0.95
CA GLU A 41 -18.51 1.77 0.08
C GLU A 41 -18.63 2.76 1.26
N ASN A 42 -17.80 3.80 1.27
CA ASN A 42 -17.79 4.82 2.34
C ASN A 42 -18.01 6.23 1.80
N ASP A 43 -19.22 6.52 1.31
CA ASP A 43 -19.64 7.85 0.82
C ASP A 43 -19.50 9.00 1.84
N TYR A 44 -19.23 8.67 3.11
CA TYR A 44 -19.10 9.65 4.22
C TYR A 44 -17.65 9.97 4.61
N LEU A 45 -16.65 9.26 4.06
CA LEU A 45 -15.24 9.53 4.40
C LEU A 45 -14.63 10.57 3.48
N PRO A 46 -13.83 11.50 4.01
CA PRO A 46 -13.02 12.41 3.19
C PRO A 46 -12.17 11.61 2.21
N LEU A 47 -12.07 12.05 0.97
CA LEU A 47 -11.33 11.36 -0.10
C LEU A 47 -9.89 11.01 0.29
N ARG A 48 -9.23 11.83 1.11
CA ARG A 48 -7.90 11.56 1.67
C ARG A 48 -7.86 10.28 2.51
N ASP A 49 -8.95 10.02 3.26
CA ASP A 49 -9.02 8.85 4.15
C ASP A 49 -9.33 7.58 3.36
N VAL A 50 -10.14 7.69 2.31
CA VAL A 50 -10.37 6.59 1.34
C VAL A 50 -9.06 6.20 0.67
N VAL A 51 -8.31 7.18 0.14
CA VAL A 51 -6.99 6.95 -0.48
C VAL A 51 -6.01 6.34 0.52
N PHE A 52 -5.97 6.87 1.75
CA PHE A 52 -5.12 6.34 2.81
C PHE A 52 -5.41 4.87 3.10
N ASN A 53 -6.70 4.51 3.32
CA ASN A 53 -7.11 3.13 3.58
C ASN A 53 -6.78 2.19 2.41
N THR A 54 -6.99 2.64 1.18
CA THR A 54 -6.68 1.89 -0.02
C THR A 54 -5.17 1.60 -0.12
N LEU A 55 -4.33 2.62 0.02
CA LEU A 55 -2.88 2.46 -0.01
C LEU A 55 -2.37 1.60 1.16
N ARG A 56 -2.92 1.80 2.36
CA ARG A 56 -2.59 1.02 3.55
C ARG A 56 -2.88 -0.46 3.35
N THR A 57 -4.07 -0.78 2.85
CA THR A 57 -4.46 -2.16 2.55
C THR A 57 -3.52 -2.77 1.51
N SER A 58 -3.21 -2.07 0.42
CA SER A 58 -2.32 -2.56 -0.63
C SER A 58 -0.88 -2.79 -0.17
N ILE A 59 -0.39 -2.02 0.80
CA ILE A 59 0.91 -2.27 1.45
C ILE A 59 0.84 -3.54 2.31
N LEU A 60 -0.22 -3.67 3.13
CA LEU A 60 -0.37 -4.80 4.05
C LEU A 60 -0.65 -6.13 3.34
N THR A 61 -1.37 -6.11 2.21
CA THR A 61 -1.62 -7.30 1.37
C THR A 61 -0.43 -7.67 0.47
N GLY A 62 0.59 -6.79 0.40
CA GLY A 62 1.79 -7.02 -0.42
C GLY A 62 1.60 -6.71 -1.92
N GLU A 63 0.51 -6.06 -2.32
CA GLU A 63 0.31 -5.53 -3.66
C GLU A 63 1.36 -4.45 -3.97
N LEU A 64 1.58 -3.55 -3.02
CA LEU A 64 2.70 -2.62 -3.01
C LEU A 64 3.85 -3.27 -2.22
N LYS A 65 4.94 -3.57 -2.91
CA LYS A 65 6.06 -4.30 -2.32
C LYS A 65 6.93 -3.41 -1.43
N PRO A 66 7.55 -3.96 -0.36
CA PRO A 66 8.57 -3.26 0.38
C PRO A 66 9.67 -2.70 -0.54
N GLY A 67 10.03 -1.42 -0.37
CA GLY A 67 10.96 -0.70 -1.22
C GLY A 67 10.37 -0.20 -2.55
N GLU A 68 9.09 -0.41 -2.81
CA GLU A 68 8.43 0.12 -4.00
C GLU A 68 8.22 1.64 -3.87
N ARG A 69 8.57 2.35 -4.94
CA ARG A 69 8.46 3.81 -4.97
C ARG A 69 7.02 4.26 -5.26
N LEU A 70 6.49 5.09 -4.38
CA LEU A 70 5.16 5.67 -4.48
C LEU A 70 5.23 7.03 -5.20
N MET A 71 4.90 7.04 -6.49
CA MET A 71 4.89 8.26 -7.28
C MET A 71 3.51 8.93 -7.21
N GLU A 72 3.42 10.12 -6.61
CA GLU A 72 2.16 10.88 -6.45
C GLU A 72 1.37 11.01 -7.77
N ILE A 73 2.06 11.27 -8.88
CA ILE A 73 1.43 11.46 -10.19
C ILE A 73 0.77 10.17 -10.65
N HIS A 74 1.50 9.04 -10.60
CA HIS A 74 0.98 7.74 -11.04
C HIS A 74 -0.19 7.26 -10.16
N LEU A 75 -0.10 7.51 -8.84
CA LEU A 75 -1.18 7.17 -7.91
C LEU A 75 -2.42 8.03 -8.14
N ALA A 76 -2.24 9.33 -8.40
CA ALA A 76 -3.33 10.25 -8.72
C ALA A 76 -4.06 9.83 -10.02
N ASP A 77 -3.31 9.55 -11.08
CA ASP A 77 -3.85 9.09 -12.37
C ASP A 77 -4.58 7.75 -12.23
N LYS A 78 -4.01 6.82 -11.45
CA LYS A 78 -4.55 5.48 -11.24
C LYS A 78 -5.84 5.49 -10.43
N LEU A 79 -5.90 6.29 -9.37
CA LEU A 79 -7.05 6.39 -8.48
C LEU A 79 -8.08 7.42 -8.95
N GLY A 80 -7.84 8.14 -10.06
CA GLY A 80 -8.74 9.15 -10.59
C GLY A 80 -8.96 10.36 -9.66
N VAL A 81 -7.97 10.66 -8.81
CA VAL A 81 -8.04 11.74 -7.81
C VAL A 81 -6.97 12.80 -8.04
N SER A 82 -7.13 13.97 -7.41
CA SER A 82 -6.09 15.00 -7.44
C SER A 82 -4.88 14.59 -6.59
N ARG A 83 -3.74 15.27 -6.79
CA ARG A 83 -2.48 14.97 -6.06
C ARG A 83 -2.53 15.33 -4.57
N THR A 84 -3.42 16.25 -4.17
CA THR A 84 -3.53 16.69 -2.77
C THR A 84 -3.92 15.54 -1.83
N PRO A 85 -5.03 14.80 -2.03
CA PRO A 85 -5.39 13.68 -1.16
C PRO A 85 -4.33 12.56 -1.18
N ILE A 86 -3.63 12.34 -2.29
CA ILE A 86 -2.52 11.38 -2.36
C ILE A 86 -1.38 11.79 -1.44
N ARG A 87 -0.98 13.05 -1.47
CA ARG A 87 0.11 13.56 -0.62
C ARG A 87 -0.25 13.50 0.87
N GLU A 88 -1.51 13.84 1.21
CA GLU A 88 -1.98 13.73 2.59
C GLU A 88 -2.02 12.27 3.07
N ALA A 89 -2.46 11.35 2.22
CA ALA A 89 -2.46 9.93 2.52
C ALA A 89 -1.03 9.39 2.72
N ILE A 90 -0.07 9.75 1.86
CA ILE A 90 1.33 9.36 1.99
C ILE A 90 1.93 9.87 3.31
N ARG A 91 1.62 11.12 3.72
CA ARG A 91 2.08 11.64 5.01
C ARG A 91 1.50 10.87 6.19
N LYS A 92 0.23 10.45 6.13
CA LYS A 92 -0.35 9.58 7.17
C LYS A 92 0.33 8.22 7.22
N LEU A 93 0.62 7.61 6.06
CA LEU A 93 1.34 6.34 5.97
C LEU A 93 2.78 6.45 6.51
N GLU A 94 3.43 7.59 6.32
CA GLU A 94 4.74 7.89 6.91
C GLU A 94 4.67 7.93 8.45
N LEU A 95 3.63 8.57 9.01
CA LEU A 95 3.40 8.60 10.46
C LEU A 95 3.13 7.21 11.04
N GLU A 96 2.49 6.31 10.28
CA GLU A 96 2.33 4.90 10.66
C GLU A 96 3.59 4.05 10.44
N GLY A 97 4.64 4.60 9.85
CA GLY A 97 5.88 3.88 9.55
C GLY A 97 5.77 2.90 8.37
N LEU A 98 4.66 2.93 7.61
CA LEU A 98 4.46 2.09 6.42
C LEU A 98 5.17 2.63 5.18
N VAL A 99 5.51 3.92 5.19
CA VAL A 99 6.19 4.63 4.10
C VAL A 99 7.35 5.43 4.67
N THR A 100 8.43 5.52 3.93
CA THR A 100 9.61 6.34 4.27
C THR A 100 9.81 7.40 3.19
N MET A 101 9.98 8.65 3.62
CA MET A 101 10.31 9.75 2.70
C MET A 101 11.82 9.79 2.47
N ILE A 102 12.22 9.61 1.21
CA ILE A 102 13.64 9.69 0.82
C ILE A 102 13.91 11.01 0.11
N PRO A 103 14.85 11.84 0.60
CA PRO A 103 15.19 13.11 -0.04
C PRO A 103 15.49 12.94 -1.53
N ARG A 104 14.90 13.77 -2.38
CA ARG A 104 15.04 13.75 -3.85
C ARG A 104 14.45 12.53 -4.56
N ARG A 105 14.04 11.48 -3.85
CA ARG A 105 13.44 10.26 -4.41
C ARG A 105 11.94 10.17 -4.20
N GLY A 106 11.39 10.87 -3.20
CA GLY A 106 9.97 10.82 -2.84
C GLY A 106 9.67 9.73 -1.82
N ALA A 107 8.47 9.20 -1.84
CA ALA A 107 7.99 8.20 -0.90
C ALA A 107 8.32 6.78 -1.40
N GLU A 108 8.72 5.89 -0.50
CA GLU A 108 8.93 4.46 -0.74
C GLU A 108 8.26 3.64 0.35
N VAL A 109 7.71 2.47 0.00
CA VAL A 109 7.15 1.53 0.98
C VAL A 109 8.26 1.08 1.94
N ALA A 110 8.00 1.16 3.24
CA ALA A 110 8.99 0.81 4.26
C ALA A 110 9.44 -0.65 4.12
N GLN A 111 10.72 -0.89 4.37
CA GLN A 111 11.30 -2.22 4.39
C GLN A 111 11.45 -2.69 5.82
N ILE A 112 10.94 -3.89 6.11
CA ILE A 112 11.18 -4.55 7.40
C ILE A 112 12.55 -5.19 7.34
N THR A 113 13.49 -4.69 8.14
CA THR A 113 14.82 -5.29 8.25
C THR A 113 14.80 -6.48 9.21
N GLU A 114 15.74 -7.41 9.06
CA GLU A 114 15.88 -8.53 9.98
C GLU A 114 16.11 -8.06 11.44
N LYS A 115 16.82 -6.96 11.61
CA LYS A 115 17.01 -6.34 12.92
C LYS A 115 15.68 -5.91 13.54
N ASN A 116 14.85 -5.18 12.78
CA ASN A 116 13.54 -4.73 13.28
C ASN A 116 12.66 -5.91 13.69
N LEU A 117 12.70 -7.01 12.91
CA LEU A 117 11.97 -8.22 13.23
C LEU A 117 12.46 -8.86 14.54
N ARG A 118 13.76 -8.96 14.73
CA ARG A 118 14.35 -9.48 15.95
C ARG A 118 13.99 -8.63 17.18
N ASP A 119 14.11 -7.32 17.06
CA ASP A 119 13.79 -6.39 18.16
C ASP A 119 12.32 -6.53 18.60
N VAL A 120 11.39 -6.62 17.61
CA VAL A 120 9.96 -6.83 17.90
C VAL A 120 9.70 -8.19 18.53
N LEU A 121 10.33 -9.26 18.01
CA LEU A 121 10.15 -10.62 18.55
C LEU A 121 10.71 -10.74 19.98
N GLU A 122 11.79 -10.07 20.32
CA GLU A 122 12.36 -10.05 21.65
C GLU A 122 11.38 -9.42 22.66
N VAL A 123 10.83 -8.24 22.34
CA VAL A 123 9.82 -7.58 23.18
C VAL A 123 8.56 -8.42 23.30
N ARG A 124 8.06 -8.95 22.18
CA ARG A 124 6.86 -9.79 22.17
C ARG A 124 7.02 -11.02 23.04
N ARG A 125 8.17 -11.70 22.97
CA ARG A 125 8.45 -12.86 23.80
C ARG A 125 8.32 -12.56 25.30
N ALA A 126 8.85 -11.40 25.73
CA ALA A 126 8.74 -10.99 27.13
C ALA A 126 7.29 -10.70 27.55
N LEU A 127 6.53 -10.02 26.66
CA LEU A 127 5.11 -9.72 26.89
C LEU A 127 4.23 -10.96 26.89
N ASP A 128 4.45 -11.89 25.95
CA ASP A 128 3.69 -13.13 25.85
C ASP A 128 3.93 -14.01 27.10
N ALA A 129 5.17 -14.08 27.61
CA ALA A 129 5.51 -14.80 28.81
C ALA A 129 4.78 -14.21 30.06
N LEU A 130 4.85 -12.88 30.22
CA LEU A 130 4.16 -12.18 31.28
C LEU A 130 2.63 -12.33 31.19
N ALA A 131 2.08 -12.27 29.99
CA ALA A 131 0.63 -12.44 29.78
C ALA A 131 0.17 -13.83 30.19
N VAL A 132 0.92 -14.88 29.85
CA VAL A 132 0.61 -16.26 30.27
C VAL A 132 0.70 -16.42 31.80
N GLU A 133 1.76 -15.88 32.41
CA GLU A 133 1.92 -15.92 33.88
C GLU A 133 0.72 -15.28 34.59
N LEU A 134 0.34 -14.06 34.19
CA LEU A 134 -0.80 -13.34 34.74
C LEU A 134 -2.14 -14.05 34.45
N ALA A 135 -2.28 -14.67 33.30
CA ALA A 135 -3.47 -15.45 32.96
C ALA A 135 -3.61 -16.67 33.87
N CYS A 136 -2.52 -17.41 34.11
CA CYS A 136 -2.53 -18.56 35.03
C CYS A 136 -2.88 -18.17 36.47
N GLU A 137 -2.47 -16.98 36.89
CA GLU A 137 -2.81 -16.50 38.27
C GLU A 137 -4.27 -16.05 38.42
N ARG A 138 -4.92 -15.61 37.34
CA ARG A 138 -6.22 -14.93 37.39
C ARG A 138 -7.38 -15.73 36.78
N ILE A 139 -7.08 -16.80 36.03
CA ILE A 139 -8.11 -17.62 35.36
C ILE A 139 -9.03 -18.27 36.40
N THR A 140 -10.32 -18.20 36.12
CA THR A 140 -11.36 -18.89 36.94
C THR A 140 -11.61 -20.29 36.41
N GLU A 141 -12.23 -21.16 37.24
CA GLU A 141 -12.57 -22.53 36.84
C GLU A 141 -13.55 -22.56 35.66
N ASP A 142 -14.47 -21.59 35.58
CA ASP A 142 -15.43 -21.49 34.49
C ASP A 142 -14.73 -21.14 33.14
N GLU A 143 -13.81 -20.16 33.16
CA GLU A 143 -13.01 -19.78 32.01
C GLU A 143 -12.08 -20.92 31.57
N LEU A 144 -11.54 -21.66 32.53
CA LEU A 144 -10.69 -22.83 32.22
C LEU A 144 -11.52 -23.96 31.56
N ALA A 145 -12.80 -24.08 31.89
CA ALA A 145 -13.69 -25.07 31.29
C ALA A 145 -14.03 -24.71 29.80
N GLU A 146 -14.14 -23.42 29.49
CA GLU A 146 -14.37 -22.95 28.11
C GLU A 146 -13.18 -23.17 27.18
N LEU A 147 -11.95 -23.27 27.71
CA LEU A 147 -10.73 -23.49 26.92
C LEU A 147 -10.48 -24.96 26.56
N LYS A 148 -11.24 -25.90 27.11
CA LYS A 148 -11.14 -27.35 26.86
C LYS A 148 -12.09 -27.80 25.76
#